data_e54581936c8bb7f52b97b5fc9fda4420
#
_entry.id   e54581936c8bb7f52b97b5fc9fda4420
#
_cell.length_a   1.000
_cell.length_b   1.000
_cell.length_c   1.000
_cell.angle_alpha   90.00
_cell.angle_beta   90.00
_cell.angle_gamma   90.00
#
_symmetry.space_group_name_H-M   'P 1'
#
loop_
_entity.id
_entity.type
_entity.pdbx_description
1 polymer ?
#
loop_
_entity_poly.entity_id
_entity_poly.type
_entity_poly.pdbx_seq_one_letter_code
_entity_poly.pdbx_strand_id
1 'polypeptide(L)'
;PIEILAVNLYPFERTVADPDCSFDDAIENIDIGGPAMLRAAAKNHESVAAIVDPADYAGVIEELRAAGAVGAGTRLALAKKVFAHTARYDGMISNYLTSLDEVQRRSPFPEVLTRQWVRVQQMRYGENPHQSAAFYREHSVGAGLLAGYAQLQGKELSYNNIADADAAWECVRSFDEPACVIVKHANPCGVAIAASPAEAYGKAFKTDPTSAFGGIIAFNRAVDAAAAQ
;
A
#
# COMPACT_ATOMS: atom_id res chain seq x y z
N PRO A 1 -10.80 1.98 37.17
CA PRO A 1 -11.00 2.31 35.76
C PRO A 1 -10.05 1.50 34.88
N ILE A 2 -10.44 1.27 33.63
CA ILE A 2 -9.57 0.67 32.62
C ILE A 2 -8.86 1.81 31.92
N GLU A 3 -7.53 1.83 31.94
CA GLU A 3 -6.70 2.90 31.34
C GLU A 3 -6.00 2.45 30.07
N ILE A 4 -5.86 1.12 29.90
CA ILE A 4 -5.26 0.51 28.70
C ILE A 4 -6.13 -0.65 28.27
N LEU A 5 -6.42 -0.69 26.98
CA LEU A 5 -7.09 -1.82 26.32
C LEU A 5 -6.22 -2.29 25.16
N ALA A 6 -5.81 -3.54 25.13
CA ALA A 6 -5.12 -4.15 24.00
C ALA A 6 -5.94 -5.32 23.47
N VAL A 7 -6.30 -5.27 22.19
CA VAL A 7 -7.10 -6.30 21.51
C VAL A 7 -6.55 -6.54 20.12
N ASN A 8 -6.24 -7.81 19.83
CA ASN A 8 -5.97 -8.28 18.48
C ASN A 8 -7.23 -8.97 17.95
N LEU A 9 -7.78 -8.49 16.84
CA LEU A 9 -8.96 -9.07 16.23
C LEU A 9 -8.68 -10.47 15.66
N TYR A 10 -9.72 -11.27 15.53
CA TYR A 10 -9.64 -12.54 14.83
C TYR A 10 -9.11 -12.36 13.40
N PRO A 11 -8.29 -13.31 12.90
CA PRO A 11 -7.55 -13.14 11.66
C PRO A 11 -8.41 -13.40 10.40
N PHE A 12 -9.56 -12.75 10.29
CA PHE A 12 -10.54 -12.95 9.22
C PHE A 12 -9.89 -12.93 7.82
N GLU A 13 -9.02 -11.94 7.55
CA GLU A 13 -8.35 -11.81 6.26
C GLU A 13 -7.52 -13.06 5.89
N ARG A 14 -6.79 -13.62 6.85
CA ARG A 14 -6.02 -14.86 6.62
C ARG A 14 -6.90 -16.08 6.46
N THR A 15 -7.99 -16.15 7.22
CA THR A 15 -8.95 -17.23 7.13
C THR A 15 -9.58 -17.31 5.74
N VAL A 16 -10.12 -16.19 5.23
CA VAL A 16 -10.77 -16.17 3.91
C VAL A 16 -9.80 -16.16 2.72
N ALA A 17 -8.50 -15.96 2.96
CA ALA A 17 -7.46 -16.09 1.95
C ALA A 17 -7.07 -17.56 1.70
N ASP A 18 -7.40 -18.47 2.62
CA ASP A 18 -7.19 -19.90 2.43
C ASP A 18 -8.19 -20.43 1.39
N PRO A 19 -7.72 -21.08 0.29
CA PRO A 19 -8.59 -21.65 -0.72
C PRO A 19 -9.57 -22.71 -0.17
N ASP A 20 -9.19 -23.39 0.92
CA ASP A 20 -9.98 -24.45 1.55
C ASP A 20 -10.90 -23.93 2.67
N CYS A 21 -10.96 -22.60 2.88
CA CYS A 21 -11.82 -21.98 3.89
C CYS A 21 -13.29 -22.23 3.59
N SER A 22 -13.99 -22.88 4.51
CA SER A 22 -15.44 -23.03 4.45
C SER A 22 -16.17 -21.73 4.79
N PHE A 23 -17.45 -21.65 4.44
CA PHE A 23 -18.30 -20.52 4.84
C PHE A 23 -18.41 -20.43 6.38
N ASP A 24 -18.60 -21.56 7.05
CA ASP A 24 -18.71 -21.61 8.51
C ASP A 24 -17.42 -21.16 9.18
N ASP A 25 -16.23 -21.54 8.68
CA ASP A 25 -14.95 -21.04 9.18
C ASP A 25 -14.82 -19.52 9.02
N ALA A 26 -15.27 -18.99 7.89
CA ALA A 26 -15.26 -17.56 7.66
C ALA A 26 -16.16 -16.82 8.65
N ILE A 27 -17.39 -17.30 8.88
CA ILE A 27 -18.34 -16.70 9.83
C ILE A 27 -17.82 -16.78 11.27
N GLU A 28 -17.27 -17.91 11.69
CA GLU A 28 -16.72 -18.10 13.05
C GLU A 28 -15.52 -17.17 13.33
N ASN A 29 -14.80 -16.77 12.29
CA ASN A 29 -13.69 -15.83 12.41
C ASN A 29 -14.10 -14.33 12.29
N ILE A 30 -15.38 -14.02 12.35
CA ILE A 30 -15.87 -12.64 12.50
C ILE A 30 -15.86 -12.26 13.98
N ASP A 31 -14.94 -11.42 14.39
CA ASP A 31 -14.85 -10.89 15.75
C ASP A 31 -15.92 -9.83 15.98
N ILE A 32 -16.79 -10.06 16.96
CA ILE A 32 -17.86 -9.13 17.33
C ILE A 32 -17.44 -8.27 18.53
N GLY A 33 -16.92 -8.88 19.58
CA GLY A 33 -16.60 -8.20 20.83
C GLY A 33 -15.38 -7.31 20.73
N GLY A 34 -14.34 -7.75 20.01
CA GLY A 34 -13.08 -7.02 19.82
C GLY A 34 -13.29 -5.64 19.20
N PRO A 35 -13.94 -5.52 18.04
CA PRO A 35 -14.24 -4.23 17.44
C PRO A 35 -15.09 -3.33 18.34
N ALA A 36 -16.09 -3.88 19.04
CA ALA A 36 -16.93 -3.10 19.94
C ALA A 36 -16.12 -2.50 21.10
N MET A 37 -15.27 -3.30 21.76
CA MET A 37 -14.39 -2.83 22.83
C MET A 37 -13.38 -1.81 22.34
N LEU A 38 -12.73 -2.05 21.22
CA LEU A 38 -11.76 -1.13 20.62
C LEU A 38 -12.39 0.21 20.30
N ARG A 39 -13.56 0.24 19.64
CA ARG A 39 -14.28 1.47 19.29
C ARG A 39 -14.71 2.24 20.53
N ALA A 40 -15.19 1.57 21.57
CA ALA A 40 -15.57 2.21 22.83
C ALA A 40 -14.36 2.86 23.51
N ALA A 41 -13.23 2.15 23.61
CA ALA A 41 -11.99 2.66 24.18
C ALA A 41 -11.41 3.82 23.37
N ALA A 42 -11.34 3.69 22.04
CA ALA A 42 -10.83 4.74 21.15
C ALA A 42 -11.69 6.01 21.19
N LYS A 43 -13.01 5.89 21.31
CA LYS A 43 -13.90 7.05 21.52
C LYS A 43 -13.58 7.77 22.82
N ASN A 44 -13.15 7.03 23.85
CA ASN A 44 -12.76 7.55 25.16
C ASN A 44 -11.23 7.76 25.29
N HIS A 45 -10.55 8.13 24.21
CA HIS A 45 -9.09 8.27 24.16
C HIS A 45 -8.51 9.32 25.13
N GLU A 46 -9.32 10.24 25.66
CA GLU A 46 -8.88 11.14 26.71
C GLU A 46 -8.43 10.40 27.98
N SER A 47 -9.03 9.21 28.25
CA SER A 47 -8.78 8.41 29.45
C SER A 47 -8.21 7.03 29.16
N VAL A 48 -8.31 6.51 27.93
CA VAL A 48 -7.95 5.12 27.61
C VAL A 48 -6.99 5.07 26.43
N ALA A 49 -5.88 4.34 26.60
CA ALA A 49 -4.99 3.95 25.51
C ALA A 49 -5.52 2.66 24.87
N ALA A 50 -6.05 2.72 23.66
CA ALA A 50 -6.58 1.58 22.93
C ALA A 50 -5.56 1.08 21.90
N ILE A 51 -5.04 -0.13 22.09
CA ILE A 51 -3.97 -0.71 21.27
C ILE A 51 -4.55 -1.85 20.43
N VAL A 52 -4.37 -1.80 19.12
CA VAL A 52 -4.88 -2.78 18.15
C VAL A 52 -3.76 -3.50 17.39
N ASP A 53 -2.52 -3.04 17.55
CA ASP A 53 -1.37 -3.56 16.83
C ASP A 53 -0.23 -3.85 17.82
N PRO A 54 0.30 -5.09 17.86
CA PRO A 54 1.43 -5.41 18.73
C PRO A 54 2.69 -4.57 18.51
N ALA A 55 2.86 -3.98 17.32
CA ALA A 55 3.98 -3.09 17.01
C ALA A 55 4.00 -1.83 17.90
N ASP A 56 2.86 -1.43 18.46
CA ASP A 56 2.75 -0.28 19.36
C ASP A 56 3.15 -0.57 20.82
N TYR A 57 3.25 -1.85 21.20
CA TYR A 57 3.51 -2.25 22.60
C TYR A 57 4.81 -1.65 23.15
N ALA A 58 5.89 -1.71 22.38
CA ALA A 58 7.19 -1.23 22.84
C ALA A 58 7.16 0.27 23.20
N GLY A 59 6.59 1.09 22.32
CA GLY A 59 6.47 2.54 22.52
C GLY A 59 5.59 2.90 23.73
N VAL A 60 4.45 2.20 23.89
CA VAL A 60 3.55 2.39 25.02
C VAL A 60 4.21 1.98 26.35
N ILE A 61 4.95 0.87 26.38
CA ILE A 61 5.68 0.42 27.57
C ILE A 61 6.80 1.40 27.95
N GLU A 62 7.51 1.92 26.96
CA GLU A 62 8.57 2.89 27.19
C GLU A 62 8.02 4.20 27.79
N GLU A 63 6.92 4.71 27.26
CA GLU A 63 6.24 5.91 27.76
C GLU A 63 5.72 5.71 29.19
N LEU A 64 5.11 4.55 29.48
CA LEU A 64 4.68 4.17 30.83
C LEU A 64 5.83 4.11 31.82
N ARG A 65 6.99 3.56 31.42
CA ARG A 65 8.18 3.51 32.29
C ARG A 65 8.76 4.90 32.56
N ALA A 66 8.74 5.77 31.55
CA ALA A 66 9.33 7.11 31.66
C ALA A 66 8.43 8.09 32.41
N ALA A 67 7.12 8.05 32.21
CA ALA A 67 6.18 9.06 32.72
C ALA A 67 5.10 8.51 33.66
N GLY A 68 5.00 7.20 33.85
CA GLY A 68 3.95 6.56 34.65
C GLY A 68 2.56 6.55 34.01
N ALA A 69 2.43 7.11 32.79
CA ALA A 69 1.17 7.21 32.06
C ALA A 69 1.42 7.29 30.55
N VAL A 70 0.41 6.92 29.76
CA VAL A 70 0.42 7.16 28.29
C VAL A 70 -0.05 8.57 27.99
N GLY A 71 0.72 9.37 27.25
CA GLY A 71 0.41 10.76 26.95
C GLY A 71 -0.82 10.94 26.05
N ALA A 72 -1.43 12.12 26.09
CA ALA A 72 -2.64 12.42 25.31
C ALA A 72 -2.40 12.33 23.79
N GLY A 73 -1.21 12.72 23.32
CA GLY A 73 -0.84 12.61 21.90
C GLY A 73 -0.80 11.16 21.44
N THR A 74 -0.18 10.27 22.23
CA THR A 74 -0.10 8.84 21.98
C THR A 74 -1.48 8.19 22.01
N ARG A 75 -2.30 8.50 23.03
CA ARG A 75 -3.68 8.00 23.10
C ARG A 75 -4.51 8.38 21.86
N LEU A 76 -4.41 9.63 21.40
CA LEU A 76 -5.09 10.08 20.19
C LEU A 76 -4.56 9.37 18.93
N ALA A 77 -3.25 9.15 18.82
CA ALA A 77 -2.65 8.43 17.70
C ALA A 77 -3.13 6.97 17.66
N LEU A 78 -3.16 6.30 18.82
CA LEU A 78 -3.70 4.95 18.96
C LEU A 78 -5.19 4.89 18.59
N ALA A 79 -6.00 5.85 19.04
CA ALA A 79 -7.42 5.91 18.70
C ALA A 79 -7.66 6.06 17.18
N LYS A 80 -6.88 6.89 16.48
CA LYS A 80 -6.90 6.99 15.02
C LYS A 80 -6.59 5.64 14.36
N LYS A 81 -5.58 4.94 14.87
CA LYS A 81 -5.18 3.61 14.37
C LYS A 81 -6.29 2.59 14.57
N VAL A 82 -6.97 2.60 15.73
CA VAL A 82 -8.13 1.73 16.00
C VAL A 82 -9.22 1.92 14.96
N PHE A 83 -9.65 3.17 14.70
CA PHE A 83 -10.71 3.42 13.73
C PHE A 83 -10.32 3.05 12.31
N ALA A 84 -9.06 3.29 11.91
CA ALA A 84 -8.56 2.84 10.62
C ALA A 84 -8.56 1.31 10.51
N HIS A 85 -8.16 0.61 11.58
CA HIS A 85 -8.11 -0.85 11.63
C HIS A 85 -9.51 -1.48 11.58
N THR A 86 -10.46 -0.99 12.40
CA THR A 86 -11.83 -1.53 12.40
C THR A 86 -12.56 -1.24 11.09
N ALA A 87 -12.36 -0.08 10.47
CA ALA A 87 -12.92 0.23 9.16
C ALA A 87 -12.40 -0.74 8.06
N ARG A 88 -11.09 -1.07 8.09
CA ARG A 88 -10.52 -2.07 7.18
C ARG A 88 -11.09 -3.46 7.45
N TYR A 89 -11.18 -3.85 8.72
CA TYR A 89 -11.72 -5.14 9.15
C TYR A 89 -13.16 -5.34 8.67
N ASP A 90 -14.05 -4.38 8.94
CA ASP A 90 -15.44 -4.43 8.48
C ASP A 90 -15.53 -4.40 6.95
N GLY A 91 -14.67 -3.64 6.28
CA GLY A 91 -14.59 -3.59 4.82
C GLY A 91 -14.21 -4.95 4.19
N MET A 92 -13.30 -5.70 4.81
CA MET A 92 -12.94 -7.05 4.33
C MET A 92 -14.08 -8.04 4.52
N ILE A 93 -14.79 -8.00 5.66
CA ILE A 93 -15.98 -8.82 5.90
C ILE A 93 -17.07 -8.48 4.89
N SER A 94 -17.34 -7.19 4.68
CA SER A 94 -18.31 -6.73 3.69
C SER A 94 -17.97 -7.22 2.29
N ASN A 95 -16.71 -7.06 1.84
CA ASN A 95 -16.27 -7.55 0.52
C ASN A 95 -16.45 -9.05 0.37
N TYR A 96 -16.17 -9.83 1.42
CA TYR A 96 -16.35 -11.28 1.38
C TYR A 96 -17.83 -11.64 1.28
N LEU A 97 -18.67 -11.16 2.20
CA LEU A 97 -20.08 -11.54 2.27
C LEU A 97 -20.87 -11.08 1.03
N THR A 98 -20.61 -9.86 0.53
CA THR A 98 -21.28 -9.34 -0.68
C THR A 98 -20.75 -9.94 -1.99
N SER A 99 -19.68 -10.75 -1.93
CA SER A 99 -19.23 -11.56 -3.07
C SER A 99 -19.94 -12.90 -3.21
N LEU A 100 -20.70 -13.32 -2.20
CA LEU A 100 -21.34 -14.63 -2.18
C LEU A 100 -22.71 -14.60 -2.88
N ASP A 101 -22.99 -15.61 -3.70
CA ASP A 101 -24.34 -15.85 -4.23
C ASP A 101 -25.22 -16.60 -3.21
N GLU A 102 -26.48 -16.87 -3.57
CA GLU A 102 -27.47 -17.56 -2.73
C GLU A 102 -27.04 -18.97 -2.27
N VAL A 103 -26.08 -19.58 -2.97
CA VAL A 103 -25.52 -20.90 -2.65
C VAL A 103 -24.07 -20.80 -2.15
N GLN A 104 -23.67 -19.62 -1.64
CA GLN A 104 -22.39 -19.31 -1.02
C GLN A 104 -21.16 -19.47 -1.93
N ARG A 105 -21.34 -19.39 -3.26
CA ARG A 105 -20.21 -19.37 -4.20
C ARG A 105 -19.68 -17.95 -4.38
N ARG A 106 -18.36 -17.79 -4.32
CA ARG A 106 -17.70 -16.50 -4.49
C ARG A 106 -17.76 -16.00 -5.93
N SER A 107 -18.21 -14.77 -6.09
CA SER A 107 -18.06 -13.96 -7.31
C SER A 107 -16.77 -13.12 -7.22
N PRO A 108 -16.04 -12.92 -8.32
CA PRO A 108 -14.94 -11.95 -8.34
C PRO A 108 -15.42 -10.49 -8.22
N PHE A 109 -16.72 -10.25 -8.31
CA PHE A 109 -17.34 -8.93 -8.26
C PHE A 109 -18.34 -8.85 -7.09
N PRO A 110 -17.92 -8.39 -5.90
CA PRO A 110 -18.83 -8.19 -4.77
C PRO A 110 -19.84 -7.08 -5.10
N GLU A 111 -21.06 -7.16 -4.56
CA GLU A 111 -22.07 -6.10 -4.73
C GLU A 111 -21.62 -4.77 -4.12
N VAL A 112 -20.84 -4.83 -3.02
CA VAL A 112 -20.24 -3.67 -2.37
C VAL A 112 -18.74 -3.88 -2.30
N LEU A 113 -17.97 -2.95 -2.88
CA LEU A 113 -16.51 -2.97 -2.85
C LEU A 113 -15.97 -1.86 -1.94
N THR A 114 -15.42 -2.26 -0.80
CA THR A 114 -14.73 -1.37 0.14
C THR A 114 -13.21 -1.51 -0.03
N ARG A 115 -12.52 -0.39 -0.22
CA ARG A 115 -11.06 -0.32 -0.33
C ARG A 115 -10.52 0.70 0.66
N GLN A 116 -9.37 0.40 1.25
CA GLN A 116 -8.64 1.32 2.10
C GLN A 116 -7.23 1.53 1.57
N TRP A 117 -6.84 2.80 1.42
CA TRP A 117 -5.50 3.19 1.02
C TRP A 117 -4.80 3.92 2.17
N VAL A 118 -3.51 3.62 2.34
CA VAL A 118 -2.64 4.25 3.33
C VAL A 118 -1.75 5.26 2.61
N ARG A 119 -1.68 6.49 3.16
CA ARG A 119 -0.79 7.51 2.63
C ARG A 119 0.66 7.11 2.86
N VAL A 120 1.40 7.00 1.77
CA VAL A 120 2.85 6.72 1.77
C VAL A 120 3.65 8.03 1.85
N GLN A 121 3.23 9.02 1.05
CA GLN A 121 3.95 10.27 0.91
C GLN A 121 2.98 11.43 0.66
N GLN A 122 3.22 12.56 1.31
CA GLN A 122 2.64 13.84 0.90
C GLN A 122 3.61 14.49 -0.08
N MET A 123 3.13 14.84 -1.27
CA MET A 123 3.95 15.42 -2.31
C MET A 123 4.07 16.93 -2.16
N ARG A 124 5.14 17.51 -2.67
CA ARG A 124 5.36 18.97 -2.63
C ARG A 124 4.30 19.73 -3.41
N TYR A 125 3.83 19.17 -4.54
CA TYR A 125 2.77 19.67 -5.40
C TYR A 125 2.21 18.51 -6.25
N GLY A 126 1.11 18.73 -6.96
CA GLY A 126 0.50 17.76 -7.86
C GLY A 126 1.15 17.74 -9.24
N GLU A 127 0.35 17.54 -10.28
CA GLU A 127 0.79 17.64 -11.67
C GLU A 127 1.35 19.05 -11.96
N ASN A 128 0.69 20.07 -11.42
CA ASN A 128 1.07 21.48 -11.53
C ASN A 128 1.43 22.08 -10.16
N PRO A 129 2.28 23.12 -10.11
CA PRO A 129 2.79 23.69 -8.86
C PRO A 129 1.74 24.21 -7.87
N HIS A 130 0.56 24.60 -8.36
CA HIS A 130 -0.53 25.12 -7.52
C HIS A 130 -1.44 24.03 -6.93
N GLN A 131 -1.23 22.76 -7.29
CA GLN A 131 -2.03 21.63 -6.85
C GLN A 131 -1.38 20.95 -5.63
N SER A 132 -2.20 20.41 -4.74
CA SER A 132 -1.74 19.50 -3.68
C SER A 132 -1.91 18.06 -4.11
N ALA A 133 -1.00 17.19 -3.69
CA ALA A 133 -1.06 15.76 -3.98
C ALA A 133 -0.51 14.92 -2.83
N ALA A 134 -0.92 13.67 -2.79
CA ALA A 134 -0.37 12.64 -1.91
C ALA A 134 -0.41 11.29 -2.62
N PHE A 135 0.57 10.44 -2.33
CA PHE A 135 0.62 9.07 -2.81
C PHE A 135 0.08 8.12 -1.76
N TYR A 136 -0.87 7.30 -2.17
CA TYR A 136 -1.50 6.27 -1.34
C TYR A 136 -1.27 4.90 -1.95
N ARG A 137 -1.20 3.87 -1.10
CA ARG A 137 -1.16 2.47 -1.53
C ARG A 137 -2.09 1.60 -0.68
N GLU A 138 -2.47 0.44 -1.18
CA GLU A 138 -3.17 -0.58 -0.40
C GLU A 138 -2.24 -1.16 0.69
N HIS A 139 -2.81 -1.73 1.74
CA HIS A 139 -2.05 -2.40 2.80
C HIS A 139 -1.19 -3.57 2.25
N SER A 140 -1.75 -4.33 1.33
CA SER A 140 -1.07 -5.42 0.62
C SER A 140 -0.96 -5.03 -0.84
N VAL A 141 0.24 -4.65 -1.27
CA VAL A 141 0.50 -4.32 -2.67
C VAL A 141 0.75 -5.61 -3.43
N GLY A 142 0.04 -5.81 -4.53
CA GLY A 142 0.25 -6.95 -5.42
C GLY A 142 1.70 -7.01 -5.93
N ALA A 143 2.21 -8.23 -6.10
CA ALA A 143 3.56 -8.42 -6.63
C ALA A 143 3.73 -7.76 -8.01
N GLY A 144 4.84 -7.08 -8.22
CA GLY A 144 5.17 -6.43 -9.48
C GLY A 144 4.44 -5.13 -9.78
N LEU A 145 3.64 -4.59 -8.85
CA LEU A 145 3.06 -3.25 -9.01
C LEU A 145 4.03 -2.17 -8.54
N LEU A 146 4.04 -1.01 -9.23
CA LEU A 146 4.90 0.12 -8.89
C LEU A 146 4.71 0.56 -7.44
N ALA A 147 3.50 0.52 -6.91
CA ALA A 147 3.22 0.90 -5.53
C ALA A 147 4.04 0.13 -4.46
N GLY A 148 4.65 -1.01 -4.84
CA GLY A 148 5.58 -1.79 -4.02
C GLY A 148 7.05 -1.38 -4.14
N TYR A 149 7.36 -0.28 -4.82
CA TYR A 149 8.75 0.14 -5.04
C TYR A 149 9.54 0.42 -3.75
N ALA A 150 10.85 0.27 -3.82
CA ALA A 150 11.79 0.76 -2.82
C ALA A 150 12.72 1.80 -3.48
N GLN A 151 12.73 3.02 -2.95
CA GLN A 151 13.64 4.05 -3.42
C GLN A 151 15.03 3.83 -2.81
N LEU A 152 16.03 3.56 -3.64
CA LEU A 152 17.38 3.27 -3.19
C LEU A 152 18.22 4.53 -2.96
N GLN A 153 17.97 5.59 -3.76
CA GLN A 153 18.70 6.86 -3.67
C GLN A 153 17.91 8.02 -4.31
N GLY A 154 18.43 9.22 -4.16
CA GLY A 154 17.88 10.43 -4.78
C GLY A 154 16.86 11.14 -3.90
N LYS A 155 16.24 12.18 -4.46
CA LYS A 155 15.19 12.98 -3.81
C LYS A 155 13.86 12.22 -3.84
N GLU A 156 12.95 12.57 -2.92
CA GLU A 156 11.57 12.10 -2.97
C GLU A 156 10.95 12.32 -4.35
N LEU A 157 10.25 11.29 -4.83
CA LEU A 157 9.60 11.33 -6.14
C LEU A 157 8.50 12.39 -6.15
N SER A 158 8.39 13.11 -7.26
CA SER A 158 7.28 14.03 -7.52
C SER A 158 6.07 13.25 -8.06
N TYR A 159 4.91 13.92 -8.12
CA TYR A 159 3.72 13.38 -8.79
C TYR A 159 4.03 12.89 -10.21
N ASN A 160 4.69 13.76 -11.02
CA ASN A 160 5.04 13.41 -12.40
C ASN A 160 6.04 12.24 -12.48
N ASN A 161 7.01 12.16 -11.54
CA ASN A 161 7.94 11.03 -11.52
C ASN A 161 7.20 9.71 -11.25
N ILE A 162 6.21 9.69 -10.35
CA ILE A 162 5.43 8.46 -10.07
C ILE A 162 4.56 8.11 -11.28
N ALA A 163 3.89 9.09 -11.90
CA ALA A 163 3.07 8.86 -13.10
C ALA A 163 3.92 8.32 -14.28
N ASP A 164 5.08 8.95 -14.52
CA ASP A 164 5.99 8.50 -15.58
C ASP A 164 6.59 7.13 -15.26
N ALA A 165 6.93 6.85 -13.98
CA ALA A 165 7.46 5.57 -13.56
C ALA A 165 6.43 4.45 -13.68
N ASP A 166 5.16 4.72 -13.37
CA ASP A 166 4.07 3.74 -13.53
C ASP A 166 3.87 3.39 -15.01
N ALA A 167 3.80 4.39 -15.87
CA ALA A 167 3.69 4.18 -17.31
C ALA A 167 4.90 3.41 -17.89
N ALA A 168 6.12 3.76 -17.45
CA ALA A 168 7.34 3.07 -17.88
C ALA A 168 7.38 1.62 -17.41
N TRP A 169 7.00 1.38 -16.14
CA TRP A 169 6.97 0.05 -15.55
C TRP A 169 5.93 -0.85 -16.18
N GLU A 170 4.69 -0.39 -16.35
CA GLU A 170 3.64 -1.18 -17.00
C GLU A 170 4.00 -1.53 -18.46
N CYS A 171 4.66 -0.61 -19.17
CA CYS A 171 5.14 -0.89 -20.52
C CYS A 171 6.27 -1.92 -20.53
N VAL A 172 7.33 -1.74 -19.70
CA VAL A 172 8.53 -2.61 -19.76
C VAL A 172 8.24 -4.02 -19.29
N ARG A 173 7.32 -4.21 -18.33
CA ARG A 173 6.96 -5.54 -17.82
C ARG A 173 6.16 -6.40 -18.80
N SER A 174 5.66 -5.83 -19.88
CA SER A 174 4.95 -6.57 -20.92
C SER A 174 5.87 -7.36 -21.85
N PHE A 175 7.19 -7.20 -21.75
CA PHE A 175 8.18 -7.90 -22.57
C PHE A 175 8.83 -9.05 -21.79
N ASP A 176 9.02 -10.19 -22.47
CA ASP A 176 9.72 -11.34 -21.91
C ASP A 176 11.25 -11.22 -22.04
N GLU A 177 11.74 -10.60 -23.12
CA GLU A 177 13.16 -10.37 -23.33
C GLU A 177 13.67 -9.16 -22.52
N PRO A 178 15.00 -9.01 -22.34
CA PRO A 178 15.55 -7.81 -21.73
C PRO A 178 15.09 -6.56 -22.50
N ALA A 179 14.36 -5.68 -21.83
CA ALA A 179 13.75 -4.50 -22.42
C ALA A 179 14.10 -3.23 -21.65
N CYS A 180 14.10 -2.11 -22.38
CA CYS A 180 14.20 -0.77 -21.84
C CYS A 180 13.07 0.10 -22.41
N VAL A 181 12.42 0.84 -21.52
CA VAL A 181 11.39 1.84 -21.87
C VAL A 181 11.79 3.18 -21.28
N ILE A 182 11.74 4.23 -22.10
CA ILE A 182 11.97 5.61 -21.70
C ILE A 182 10.65 6.36 -21.83
N VAL A 183 10.18 6.92 -20.72
CA VAL A 183 8.89 7.63 -20.64
C VAL A 183 9.10 9.09 -20.27
N LYS A 184 8.35 9.96 -20.91
CA LYS A 184 8.22 11.37 -20.54
C LYS A 184 6.77 11.82 -20.73
N HIS A 185 6.21 12.49 -19.70
CA HIS A 185 4.80 12.91 -19.69
C HIS A 185 3.83 11.73 -19.92
N ALA A 186 4.06 10.65 -19.17
CA ALA A 186 3.29 9.39 -19.19
C ALA A 186 3.23 8.68 -20.56
N ASN A 187 4.08 9.07 -21.51
CA ASN A 187 4.16 8.46 -22.84
C ASN A 187 5.57 7.94 -23.13
N PRO A 188 5.72 6.75 -23.73
CA PRO A 188 7.02 6.25 -24.13
C PRO A 188 7.56 7.04 -25.32
N CYS A 189 8.78 7.56 -25.20
CA CYS A 189 9.55 8.16 -26.29
C CYS A 189 10.63 7.23 -26.85
N GLY A 190 10.91 6.12 -26.17
CA GLY A 190 11.80 5.07 -26.64
C GLY A 190 11.47 3.73 -26.01
N VAL A 191 11.35 2.69 -26.81
CA VAL A 191 11.10 1.30 -26.38
C VAL A 191 11.97 0.37 -27.21
N ALA A 192 12.70 -0.53 -26.56
CA ALA A 192 13.49 -1.52 -27.26
C ALA A 192 13.70 -2.81 -26.43
N ILE A 193 13.84 -3.91 -27.14
CA ILE A 193 14.33 -5.20 -26.64
C ILE A 193 15.71 -5.48 -27.22
N ALA A 194 16.56 -6.19 -26.44
CA ALA A 194 17.88 -6.58 -26.86
C ALA A 194 18.42 -7.76 -26.04
N ALA A 195 19.66 -8.17 -26.32
CA ALA A 195 20.31 -9.25 -25.59
C ALA A 195 20.72 -8.84 -24.14
N SER A 196 20.86 -7.54 -23.88
CA SER A 196 21.22 -7.00 -22.56
C SER A 196 20.49 -5.68 -22.26
N PRO A 197 20.38 -5.29 -20.96
CA PRO A 197 19.83 -4.00 -20.58
C PRO A 197 20.56 -2.80 -21.21
N ALA A 198 21.88 -2.81 -21.27
CA ALA A 198 22.69 -1.74 -21.88
C ALA A 198 22.39 -1.58 -23.37
N GLU A 199 22.31 -2.70 -24.11
CA GLU A 199 21.97 -2.66 -25.54
C GLU A 199 20.51 -2.20 -25.75
N ALA A 200 19.57 -2.66 -24.92
CA ALA A 200 18.17 -2.22 -24.96
C ALA A 200 18.07 -0.71 -24.74
N TYR A 201 18.78 -0.19 -23.73
CA TYR A 201 18.84 1.26 -23.50
C TYR A 201 19.37 2.02 -24.69
N GLY A 202 20.51 1.59 -25.24
CA GLY A 202 21.10 2.25 -26.40
C GLY A 202 20.19 2.32 -27.64
N LYS A 203 19.37 1.28 -27.85
CA LYS A 203 18.35 1.25 -28.91
C LYS A 203 17.17 2.18 -28.58
N ALA A 204 16.62 2.08 -27.36
CA ALA A 204 15.50 2.92 -26.91
C ALA A 204 15.86 4.41 -26.97
N PHE A 205 17.05 4.78 -26.49
CA PHE A 205 17.55 6.16 -26.51
C PHE A 205 17.66 6.74 -27.93
N LYS A 206 18.08 5.93 -28.91
CA LYS A 206 18.21 6.37 -30.32
C LYS A 206 16.89 6.70 -30.99
N THR A 207 15.76 6.26 -30.43
CA THR A 207 14.43 6.54 -30.99
C THR A 207 14.11 8.03 -30.96
N ASP A 208 14.32 8.67 -29.80
CA ASP A 208 14.16 10.12 -29.62
C ASP A 208 15.08 10.63 -28.49
N PRO A 209 16.35 10.92 -28.80
CA PRO A 209 17.30 11.38 -27.80
C PRO A 209 16.92 12.71 -27.14
N THR A 210 16.17 13.56 -27.84
CA THR A 210 15.76 14.87 -27.33
C THR A 210 14.69 14.70 -26.23
N SER A 211 13.68 13.89 -26.50
CA SER A 211 12.62 13.62 -25.51
C SER A 211 13.09 12.73 -24.35
N ALA A 212 14.10 11.88 -24.57
CA ALA A 212 14.68 11.03 -23.52
C ALA A 212 15.35 11.83 -22.40
N PHE A 213 15.81 13.07 -22.69
CA PHE A 213 16.43 13.91 -21.66
C PHE A 213 15.43 14.28 -20.54
N GLY A 214 15.77 13.89 -19.31
CA GLY A 214 14.92 14.11 -18.12
C GLY A 214 13.70 13.20 -18.04
N GLY A 215 13.64 12.15 -18.88
CA GLY A 215 12.63 11.09 -18.80
C GLY A 215 12.94 10.06 -17.71
N ILE A 216 11.97 9.19 -17.44
CA ILE A 216 12.11 8.02 -16.57
C ILE A 216 12.46 6.81 -17.42
N ILE A 217 13.47 6.07 -16.98
CA ILE A 217 13.97 4.88 -17.68
C ILE A 217 13.62 3.64 -16.83
N ALA A 218 12.93 2.69 -17.43
CA ALA A 218 12.58 1.43 -16.81
C ALA A 218 13.21 0.23 -17.54
N PHE A 219 13.59 -0.77 -16.75
CA PHE A 219 14.09 -2.06 -17.24
C PHE A 219 13.32 -3.20 -16.58
N ASN A 220 13.08 -4.28 -17.32
CA ASN A 220 12.50 -5.52 -16.78
C ASN A 220 13.56 -6.52 -16.28
N ARG A 221 14.82 -6.12 -16.24
CA ARG A 221 15.99 -6.86 -15.71
C ARG A 221 16.79 -5.98 -14.77
N ALA A 222 17.57 -6.60 -13.90
CA ALA A 222 18.50 -5.87 -13.04
C ALA A 222 19.46 -5.01 -13.89
N VAL A 223 19.60 -3.75 -13.49
CA VAL A 223 20.54 -2.81 -14.10
C VAL A 223 21.94 -3.14 -13.61
N ASP A 224 22.84 -3.49 -14.52
CA ASP A 224 24.25 -3.74 -14.25
C ASP A 224 25.10 -2.47 -14.44
N ALA A 225 26.42 -2.58 -14.13
CA ALA A 225 27.34 -1.45 -14.28
C ALA A 225 27.47 -0.96 -15.73
N ALA A 226 27.27 -1.83 -16.72
CA ALA A 226 27.33 -1.45 -18.13
C ALA A 226 26.11 -0.65 -18.57
N ALA A 227 24.94 -0.95 -18.01
CA ALA A 227 23.71 -0.22 -18.29
C ALA A 227 23.59 1.09 -17.47
N ALA A 228 24.41 1.24 -16.40
CA ALA A 228 24.40 2.42 -15.53
C ALA A 228 25.41 3.51 -15.96
N GLN A 229 26.30 3.24 -16.92
CA GLN A 229 27.26 4.18 -17.51
C GLN A 229 26.66 4.94 -18.70
#